data_217adb03e4f9ac05cd4984578e5fbb26
#
_entry.id   217adb03e4f9ac05cd4984578e5fbb26
#
_cell.length_a   1.000
_cell.length_b   1.000
_cell.length_c   1.000
_cell.angle_alpha   90.00
_cell.angle_beta   90.00
_cell.angle_gamma   90.00
#
_symmetry.space_group_name_H-M   'P 1'
#
loop_
_entity.id
_entity.type
_entity.pdbx_description
1 polymer ?
#
loop_
_entity_poly.entity_id
_entity_poly.type
_entity_poly.pdbx_seq_one_letter_code
_entity_poly.pdbx_strand_id
1 'polypeptide(L)'
;MVREKRVKDLVIPLTEYPHMPYWGTLKEAIVQLNVVFETGHSTVLVFDEAYEFVGILLQRDILKGLEPKFARHLKEEFPVSWDDLLKSESQKRLTRPVKEFMSGVAATVDAEDSILQASHIMLREDAYLLPVMEGSKLIGIVRMGDLFHEITNAVLKL
;
A
#
# COMPACT_ATOMS: atom_id res chain seq x y z
N MET A 1 -5.56 29.20 20.42
CA MET A 1 -6.06 28.75 19.11
C MET A 1 -5.47 27.39 18.78
N VAL A 2 -6.31 26.39 18.55
CA VAL A 2 -5.83 25.04 18.17
C VAL A 2 -5.43 25.08 16.70
N ARG A 3 -4.16 24.75 16.43
CA ARG A 3 -3.68 24.67 15.06
C ARG A 3 -4.29 23.45 14.36
N GLU A 4 -4.88 23.65 13.20
CA GLU A 4 -5.36 22.56 12.37
C GLU A 4 -4.17 21.76 11.85
N LYS A 5 -4.19 20.44 12.07
CA LYS A 5 -3.15 19.56 11.55
C LYS A 5 -3.32 19.36 10.04
N ARG A 6 -2.20 19.28 9.37
CA ARG A 6 -2.11 19.01 7.94
C ARG A 6 -1.55 17.62 7.70
N VAL A 7 -1.66 17.16 6.48
CA VAL A 7 -1.14 15.82 6.08
C VAL A 7 0.31 15.66 6.49
N LYS A 8 1.14 16.70 6.33
CA LYS A 8 2.57 16.66 6.70
C LYS A 8 2.81 16.34 8.17
N ASP A 9 1.85 16.60 9.03
CA ASP A 9 1.97 16.31 10.47
C ASP A 9 1.77 14.82 10.77
N LEU A 10 1.23 14.05 9.84
CA LEU A 10 0.94 12.61 9.99
C LEU A 10 1.72 11.73 9.00
N VAL A 11 2.53 12.33 8.12
CA VAL A 11 3.23 11.56 7.08
C VAL A 11 4.26 10.61 7.69
N ILE A 12 4.29 9.38 7.19
CA ILE A 12 5.36 8.43 7.47
C ILE A 12 6.41 8.64 6.39
N PRO A 13 7.65 9.04 6.76
CA PRO A 13 8.70 9.29 5.79
C PRO A 13 8.99 8.09 4.91
N LEU A 14 9.34 8.35 3.66
CA LEU A 14 9.69 7.31 2.69
C LEU A 14 10.79 6.37 3.19
N THR A 15 11.76 6.92 3.95
CA THR A 15 12.87 6.15 4.52
C THR A 15 12.41 5.12 5.56
N GLU A 16 11.24 5.30 6.14
CA GLU A 16 10.68 4.41 7.16
C GLU A 16 9.60 3.47 6.58
N TYR A 17 9.35 3.55 5.28
CA TYR A 17 8.29 2.78 4.64
C TYR A 17 8.88 1.78 3.63
N PRO A 18 8.36 0.55 3.56
CA PRO A 18 8.85 -0.43 2.60
C PRO A 18 8.78 0.07 1.15
N HIS A 19 9.88 -0.03 0.43
CA HIS A 19 9.95 0.37 -0.96
C HIS A 19 10.94 -0.50 -1.73
N MET A 20 10.74 -0.64 -3.03
CA MET A 20 11.58 -1.47 -3.87
C MET A 20 11.48 -1.07 -5.34
N PRO A 21 12.45 -1.48 -6.18
CA PRO A 21 12.37 -1.24 -7.61
C PRO A 21 11.34 -2.16 -8.28
N TYR A 22 10.77 -1.71 -9.40
CA TYR A 22 9.72 -2.45 -10.09
C TYR A 22 10.19 -3.79 -10.68
N TRP A 23 11.51 -3.96 -10.86
CA TRP A 23 12.10 -5.23 -11.31
C TRP A 23 12.40 -6.19 -10.16
N GLY A 24 12.27 -5.75 -8.91
CA GLY A 24 12.39 -6.65 -7.77
C GLY A 24 11.33 -7.73 -7.79
N THR A 25 11.57 -8.85 -7.12
CA THR A 25 10.68 -10.01 -7.20
C THR A 25 9.56 -9.95 -6.17
N LEU A 26 8.48 -10.67 -6.46
CA LEU A 26 7.37 -10.84 -5.51
C LEU A 26 7.87 -11.43 -4.18
N LYS A 27 8.82 -12.38 -4.24
CA LYS A 27 9.42 -12.97 -3.04
C LYS A 27 10.11 -11.92 -2.17
N GLU A 28 10.89 -11.03 -2.79
CA GLU A 28 11.57 -9.94 -2.06
C GLU A 28 10.56 -9.02 -1.37
N ALA A 29 9.45 -8.72 -2.02
CA ALA A 29 8.38 -7.91 -1.42
C ALA A 29 7.78 -8.60 -0.20
N ILE A 30 7.50 -9.90 -0.30
CA ILE A 30 6.94 -10.69 0.81
C ILE A 30 7.90 -10.72 1.99
N VAL A 31 9.19 -10.97 1.74
CA VAL A 31 10.22 -10.95 2.79
C VAL A 31 10.26 -9.59 3.48
N GLN A 32 10.24 -8.51 2.70
CA GLN A 32 10.30 -7.15 3.25
C GLN A 32 9.08 -6.84 4.14
N LEU A 33 7.86 -7.24 3.72
CA LEU A 33 6.65 -7.03 4.51
C LEU A 33 6.63 -7.88 5.78
N ASN A 34 7.16 -9.11 5.73
CA ASN A 34 7.25 -9.94 6.92
C ASN A 34 8.19 -9.35 7.97
N VAL A 35 9.29 -8.73 7.55
CA VAL A 35 10.23 -8.07 8.46
C VAL A 35 9.56 -6.91 9.21
N VAL A 36 8.66 -6.18 8.55
CA VAL A 36 8.01 -5.00 9.14
C VAL A 36 6.58 -5.27 9.62
N PHE A 37 6.20 -6.53 9.76
CA PHE A 37 4.83 -6.93 10.11
C PHE A 37 4.32 -6.23 11.37
N GLU A 38 5.14 -6.13 12.41
CA GLU A 38 4.76 -5.52 13.69
C GLU A 38 4.56 -4.00 13.61
N THR A 39 5.11 -3.35 12.58
CA THR A 39 4.96 -1.90 12.40
C THR A 39 3.61 -1.50 11.82
N GLY A 40 2.83 -2.48 11.36
CA GLY A 40 1.55 -2.23 10.71
C GLY A 40 1.66 -1.80 9.24
N HIS A 41 2.85 -1.80 8.67
CA HIS A 41 3.02 -1.50 7.24
C HIS A 41 2.58 -2.71 6.42
N SER A 42 1.67 -2.47 5.48
CA SER A 42 1.02 -3.52 4.70
C SER A 42 1.21 -3.36 3.19
N THR A 43 2.03 -2.41 2.79
CA THR A 43 2.17 -2.00 1.39
C THR A 43 3.64 -1.76 1.07
N VAL A 44 4.02 -2.05 -0.17
CA VAL A 44 5.36 -1.71 -0.68
C VAL A 44 5.21 -0.64 -1.76
N LEU A 45 5.99 0.42 -1.66
CA LEU A 45 6.06 1.46 -2.68
C LEU A 45 7.02 1.00 -3.78
N VAL A 46 6.64 1.20 -5.04
CA VAL A 46 7.40 0.69 -6.17
C VAL A 46 7.93 1.84 -7.02
N PHE A 47 9.21 1.79 -7.36
CA PHE A 47 9.93 2.81 -8.11
C PHE A 47 10.56 2.26 -9.38
N ASP A 48 10.73 3.13 -10.37
CA ASP A 48 11.44 2.78 -11.61
C ASP A 48 12.96 3.01 -11.49
N GLU A 49 13.69 2.81 -12.60
CA GLU A 49 15.15 2.98 -12.66
C GLU A 49 15.59 4.43 -12.48
N ALA A 50 14.71 5.39 -12.73
CA ALA A 50 14.97 6.82 -12.47
C ALA A 50 14.59 7.22 -11.04
N TYR A 51 14.25 6.24 -10.19
CA TYR A 51 13.79 6.45 -8.83
C TYR A 51 12.50 7.26 -8.75
N GLU A 52 11.65 7.14 -9.76
CA GLU A 52 10.33 7.75 -9.77
C GLU A 52 9.29 6.74 -9.27
N PHE A 53 8.31 7.25 -8.54
CA PHE A 53 7.24 6.45 -7.96
C PHE A 53 6.28 6.02 -9.06
N VAL A 54 6.12 4.70 -9.26
CA VAL A 54 5.32 4.15 -10.36
C VAL A 54 4.16 3.27 -9.93
N GLY A 55 4.13 2.83 -8.68
CA GLY A 55 3.03 1.98 -8.26
C GLY A 55 3.10 1.58 -6.80
N ILE A 56 2.10 0.83 -6.39
CA ILE A 56 1.93 0.35 -5.02
C ILE A 56 1.65 -1.15 -5.09
N LEU A 57 2.32 -1.91 -4.23
CA LEU A 57 2.02 -3.33 -4.07
C LEU A 57 1.27 -3.52 -2.76
N LEU A 58 -0.02 -3.79 -2.85
CA LEU A 58 -0.90 -4.01 -1.72
C LEU A 58 -0.87 -5.49 -1.30
N GLN A 59 -1.23 -5.76 -0.06
CA GLN A 59 -1.38 -7.15 0.40
C GLN A 59 -2.32 -7.94 -0.52
N ARG A 60 -3.42 -7.33 -0.95
CA ARG A 60 -4.36 -7.97 -1.87
C ARG A 60 -3.72 -8.33 -3.21
N ASP A 61 -2.79 -7.50 -3.71
CA ASP A 61 -2.06 -7.78 -4.94
C ASP A 61 -1.18 -9.01 -4.80
N ILE A 62 -0.53 -9.15 -3.65
CA ILE A 62 0.29 -10.32 -3.32
C ILE A 62 -0.57 -11.57 -3.23
N LEU A 63 -1.69 -11.49 -2.51
CA LEU A 63 -2.59 -12.63 -2.36
C LEU A 63 -3.15 -13.08 -3.71
N LYS A 64 -3.53 -12.12 -4.57
CA LYS A 64 -3.96 -12.44 -5.93
C LYS A 64 -2.85 -13.12 -6.74
N GLY A 65 -1.61 -12.64 -6.59
CA GLY A 65 -0.46 -13.21 -7.27
C GLY A 65 -0.15 -14.63 -6.83
N LEU A 66 -0.41 -14.97 -5.57
CA LEU A 66 -0.17 -16.30 -5.01
C LEU A 66 -1.34 -17.26 -5.25
N GLU A 67 -2.53 -16.75 -5.48
CA GLU A 67 -3.70 -17.59 -5.69
C GLU A 67 -3.55 -18.46 -6.93
N PRO A 68 -3.87 -19.77 -6.85
CA PRO A 68 -3.83 -20.64 -8.02
C PRO A 68 -4.75 -20.11 -9.12
N LYS A 69 -4.31 -20.20 -10.38
CA LYS A 69 -5.06 -19.66 -11.53
C LYS A 69 -6.50 -20.17 -11.61
N PHE A 70 -6.71 -21.47 -11.31
CA PHE A 70 -8.05 -22.05 -11.38
C PHE A 70 -9.02 -21.41 -10.37
N ALA A 71 -8.53 -20.99 -9.20
CA ALA A 71 -9.36 -20.37 -8.17
C ALA A 71 -9.88 -18.99 -8.57
N ARG A 72 -9.17 -18.28 -9.46
CA ARG A 72 -9.55 -16.92 -9.89
C ARG A 72 -10.86 -16.86 -10.68
N HIS A 73 -11.25 -17.97 -11.29
CA HIS A 73 -12.43 -18.04 -12.16
C HIS A 73 -13.62 -18.73 -11.49
N LEU A 74 -13.47 -19.15 -10.24
CA LEU A 74 -14.53 -19.80 -9.50
C LEU A 74 -15.48 -18.77 -8.91
N LYS A 75 -16.77 -18.92 -9.20
CA LYS A 75 -17.85 -18.08 -8.65
C LYS A 75 -18.45 -18.69 -7.38
N GLU A 76 -18.16 -19.94 -7.11
CA GLU A 76 -18.67 -20.69 -5.96
C GLU A 76 -17.52 -21.01 -5.00
N GLU A 77 -17.88 -21.33 -3.75
CA GLU A 77 -16.88 -21.77 -2.78
C GLU A 77 -16.20 -23.03 -3.28
N PHE A 78 -14.89 -22.95 -3.38
CA PHE A 78 -14.04 -24.06 -3.78
C PHE A 78 -12.94 -24.23 -2.73
N PRO A 79 -12.78 -25.44 -2.16
CA PRO A 79 -11.71 -25.64 -1.16
C PRO A 79 -10.34 -25.56 -1.82
N VAL A 80 -9.59 -24.51 -1.46
CA VAL A 80 -8.19 -24.35 -1.85
C VAL A 80 -7.34 -24.77 -0.67
N SER A 81 -6.42 -25.70 -0.88
CA SER A 81 -5.55 -26.21 0.17
C SER A 81 -4.17 -25.54 0.15
N TRP A 82 -3.42 -25.70 1.25
CA TRP A 82 -2.02 -25.29 1.29
C TRP A 82 -1.18 -25.97 0.21
N ASP A 83 -1.50 -27.22 -0.13
CA ASP A 83 -0.81 -27.93 -1.19
C ASP A 83 -0.97 -27.26 -2.54
N ASP A 84 -2.18 -26.72 -2.83
CA ASP A 84 -2.43 -25.98 -4.06
C ASP A 84 -1.58 -24.72 -4.12
N LEU A 85 -1.45 -24.01 -2.99
CA LEU A 85 -0.65 -22.80 -2.89
C LEU A 85 0.85 -23.09 -3.07
N LEU A 86 1.32 -24.22 -2.53
CA LEU A 86 2.74 -24.56 -2.50
C LEU A 86 3.22 -25.30 -3.76
N LYS A 87 2.36 -25.50 -4.75
CA LYS A 87 2.74 -26.13 -6.01
C LYS A 87 3.74 -25.27 -6.78
N SER A 88 4.50 -25.92 -7.67
CA SER A 88 5.57 -25.30 -8.44
C SER A 88 5.14 -24.07 -9.24
N GLU A 89 3.88 -23.99 -9.67
CA GLU A 89 3.35 -22.86 -10.42
C GLU A 89 3.29 -21.59 -9.54
N SER A 90 2.86 -21.72 -8.29
CA SER A 90 2.86 -20.60 -7.33
C SER A 90 4.29 -20.17 -7.02
N GLN A 91 5.22 -21.12 -6.88
CA GLN A 91 6.61 -20.81 -6.62
C GLN A 91 7.26 -20.06 -7.78
N LYS A 92 6.88 -20.35 -9.02
CA LYS A 92 7.38 -19.62 -10.21
C LYS A 92 6.99 -18.15 -10.17
N ARG A 93 5.84 -17.83 -9.61
CA ARG A 93 5.40 -16.42 -9.49
C ARG A 93 6.25 -15.63 -8.51
N LEU A 94 6.81 -16.29 -7.50
CA LEU A 94 7.69 -15.64 -6.53
C LEU A 94 8.93 -15.02 -7.17
N THR A 95 9.36 -15.52 -8.32
CA THR A 95 10.53 -15.01 -9.05
C THR A 95 10.16 -13.94 -10.08
N ARG A 96 8.87 -13.65 -10.26
CA ARG A 96 8.40 -12.66 -11.22
C ARG A 96 8.54 -11.24 -10.64
N PRO A 97 8.77 -10.23 -11.50
CA PRO A 97 8.92 -8.85 -11.02
C PRO A 97 7.63 -8.28 -10.47
N VAL A 98 7.75 -7.46 -9.44
CA VAL A 98 6.57 -6.86 -8.77
C VAL A 98 5.74 -5.98 -9.70
N LYS A 99 6.33 -5.45 -10.76
CA LYS A 99 5.56 -4.66 -11.74
C LYS A 99 4.39 -5.41 -12.35
N GLU A 100 4.43 -6.74 -12.37
CA GLU A 100 3.34 -7.57 -12.90
C GLU A 100 2.17 -7.69 -11.93
N PHE A 101 2.38 -7.38 -10.67
CA PHE A 101 1.37 -7.54 -9.61
C PHE A 101 0.90 -6.21 -9.03
N MET A 102 1.69 -5.16 -9.12
CA MET A 102 1.40 -3.87 -8.50
C MET A 102 0.17 -3.19 -9.11
N SER A 103 -0.46 -2.36 -8.30
CA SER A 103 -1.53 -1.46 -8.73
C SER A 103 -0.94 -0.10 -9.08
N GLY A 104 -1.56 0.61 -10.01
CA GLY A 104 -1.23 2.00 -10.29
C GLY A 104 -1.62 2.89 -9.13
N VAL A 105 -1.10 4.11 -9.12
CA VAL A 105 -1.41 5.10 -8.10
C VAL A 105 -2.74 5.77 -8.46
N ALA A 106 -3.80 5.49 -7.67
CA ALA A 106 -5.13 6.02 -7.92
C ALA A 106 -5.23 7.52 -7.60
N ALA A 107 -4.60 7.94 -6.50
CA ALA A 107 -4.61 9.33 -6.05
C ALA A 107 -3.43 9.60 -5.13
N THR A 108 -3.04 10.85 -5.06
CA THR A 108 -2.04 11.36 -4.13
C THR A 108 -2.64 12.53 -3.35
N VAL A 109 -1.96 12.95 -2.29
CA VAL A 109 -2.35 14.10 -1.50
C VAL A 109 -1.13 14.98 -1.30
N ASP A 110 -1.33 16.29 -1.23
CA ASP A 110 -0.25 17.23 -0.97
C ASP A 110 0.04 17.34 0.53
N ALA A 111 1.30 17.53 0.87
CA ALA A 111 1.74 17.68 2.26
C ALA A 111 1.03 18.82 3.00
N GLU A 112 0.67 19.87 2.28
CA GLU A 112 -0.01 21.05 2.85
C GLU A 112 -1.53 20.90 2.89
N ASP A 113 -2.09 19.84 2.32
CA ASP A 113 -3.54 19.59 2.38
C ASP A 113 -3.99 19.31 3.81
N SER A 114 -5.25 19.62 4.08
CA SER A 114 -5.86 19.31 5.36
C SER A 114 -6.08 17.80 5.55
N ILE A 115 -6.18 17.37 6.77
CA ILE A 115 -6.51 15.98 7.11
C ILE A 115 -7.86 15.59 6.51
N LEU A 116 -8.83 16.50 6.52
CA LEU A 116 -10.16 16.25 5.97
C LEU A 116 -10.11 16.06 4.44
N GLN A 117 -9.23 16.80 3.76
CA GLN A 117 -9.03 16.61 2.31
C GLN A 117 -8.49 15.22 2.01
N ALA A 118 -7.51 14.76 2.78
CA ALA A 118 -6.96 13.41 2.64
C ALA A 118 -8.04 12.35 2.91
N SER A 119 -8.82 12.53 3.95
CA SER A 119 -9.94 11.64 4.29
C SER A 119 -10.96 11.58 3.13
N HIS A 120 -11.31 12.73 2.56
CA HIS A 120 -12.22 12.78 1.42
C HIS A 120 -11.70 11.98 0.23
N ILE A 121 -10.41 12.14 -0.10
CA ILE A 121 -9.77 11.40 -1.21
C ILE A 121 -9.80 9.90 -0.93
N MET A 122 -9.47 9.47 0.29
CA MET A 122 -9.50 8.06 0.68
C MET A 122 -10.89 7.45 0.50
N LEU A 123 -11.92 8.17 0.90
CA LEU A 123 -13.31 7.70 0.78
C LEU A 123 -13.74 7.63 -0.68
N ARG A 124 -13.40 8.65 -1.47
CA ARG A 124 -13.73 8.69 -2.89
C ARG A 124 -13.07 7.56 -3.69
N GLU A 125 -11.80 7.28 -3.40
CA GLU A 125 -11.00 6.29 -4.13
C GLU A 125 -11.00 4.90 -3.47
N ASP A 126 -11.70 4.73 -2.35
CA ASP A 126 -11.69 3.50 -1.57
C ASP A 126 -10.26 3.07 -1.22
N ALA A 127 -9.44 4.03 -0.81
CA ALA A 127 -8.04 3.83 -0.49
C ALA A 127 -7.80 3.89 1.02
N TYR A 128 -6.94 3.02 1.54
CA TYR A 128 -6.56 2.98 2.95
C TYR A 128 -5.27 3.73 3.25
N LEU A 129 -4.57 4.14 2.21
CA LEU A 129 -3.38 4.97 2.32
C LEU A 129 -3.27 5.84 1.07
N LEU A 130 -2.53 6.95 1.21
CA LEU A 130 -2.25 7.84 0.09
C LEU A 130 -0.78 8.23 0.09
N PRO A 131 -0.14 8.20 -1.09
CA PRO A 131 1.18 8.82 -1.24
C PRO A 131 1.07 10.32 -1.01
N VAL A 132 2.05 10.87 -0.27
CA VAL A 132 2.10 12.29 0.07
C VAL A 132 3.16 12.97 -0.79
N MET A 133 2.75 14.00 -1.50
CA MET A 133 3.62 14.72 -2.43
C MET A 133 3.98 16.10 -1.89
N GLU A 134 5.18 16.53 -2.21
CA GLU A 134 5.63 17.91 -2.01
C GLU A 134 6.15 18.37 -3.37
N GLY A 135 5.29 19.11 -4.09
CA GLY A 135 5.53 19.37 -5.50
C GLY A 135 5.46 18.08 -6.31
N SER A 136 6.49 17.80 -7.09
CA SER A 136 6.61 16.55 -7.87
C SER A 136 7.28 15.40 -7.10
N LYS A 137 7.66 15.64 -5.85
CA LYS A 137 8.44 14.70 -5.05
C LYS A 137 7.55 13.94 -4.08
N LEU A 138 7.67 12.60 -4.09
CA LEU A 138 7.08 11.74 -3.07
C LEU A 138 7.89 11.86 -1.78
N ILE A 139 7.23 12.23 -0.67
CA ILE A 139 7.90 12.36 0.62
C ILE A 139 7.54 11.27 1.62
N GLY A 140 6.46 10.56 1.37
CA GLY A 140 6.02 9.48 2.27
C GLY A 140 4.59 9.07 2.04
N ILE A 141 4.00 8.48 3.06
CA ILE A 141 2.65 7.90 3.05
C ILE A 141 1.85 8.44 4.22
N VAL A 142 0.56 8.66 4.01
CA VAL A 142 -0.40 8.87 5.10
C VAL A 142 -1.38 7.69 5.10
N ARG A 143 -1.68 7.16 6.29
CA ARG A 143 -2.56 5.99 6.46
C ARG A 143 -3.91 6.39 7.01
N MET A 144 -4.96 5.65 6.60
CA MET A 144 -6.32 5.90 7.08
C MET A 144 -6.42 5.84 8.61
N GLY A 145 -5.75 4.88 9.25
CA GLY A 145 -5.79 4.74 10.70
C GLY A 145 -5.29 5.98 11.44
N ASP A 146 -4.26 6.64 10.92
CA ASP A 146 -3.70 7.84 11.52
C ASP A 146 -4.65 9.04 11.36
N LEU A 147 -5.27 9.17 10.18
CA LEU A 147 -6.31 10.18 9.95
C LEU A 147 -7.52 9.96 10.85
N PHE A 148 -7.97 8.71 10.94
CA PHE A 148 -9.10 8.32 11.78
C PHE A 148 -8.88 8.74 13.22
N HIS A 149 -7.72 8.44 13.77
CA HIS A 149 -7.37 8.78 15.16
C HIS A 149 -7.45 10.29 15.39
N GLU A 150 -6.87 11.09 14.50
CA GLU A 150 -6.89 12.56 14.65
C GLU A 150 -8.29 13.14 14.52
N ILE A 151 -9.06 12.68 13.53
CA ILE A 151 -10.40 13.19 13.26
C ILE A 151 -11.34 12.83 14.42
N THR A 152 -11.32 11.57 14.87
CA THR A 152 -12.22 11.11 15.92
C THR A 152 -11.87 11.72 17.27
N ASN A 153 -10.59 11.93 17.56
CA ASN A 153 -10.20 12.66 18.78
C ASN A 153 -10.76 14.09 18.79
N ALA A 154 -10.73 14.77 17.65
CA ALA A 154 -11.30 16.11 17.53
C ALA A 154 -12.83 16.09 17.74
N VAL A 155 -13.51 15.12 17.14
CA VAL A 155 -14.96 14.95 17.28
C VAL A 155 -15.36 14.67 18.73
N LEU A 156 -14.60 13.84 19.44
CA LEU A 156 -14.90 13.49 20.83
C LEU A 156 -14.68 14.64 21.82
N LYS A 157 -14.01 15.71 21.41
CA LYS A 157 -13.80 16.90 22.24
C LYS A 157 -14.90 17.96 22.06
N LEU A 158 -15.87 17.70 21.21
CA LEU A 158 -17.03 18.58 21.08
C LEU A 158 -17.95 18.41 22.28
#